data_49216cdd079f511ee3b842c1b98369ee
#
_entry.id   49216cdd079f511ee3b842c1b98369ee
#
_cell.length_a   1.000
_cell.length_b   1.000
_cell.length_c   1.000
_cell.angle_alpha   90.00
_cell.angle_beta   90.00
_cell.angle_gamma   90.00
#
_symmetry.space_group_name_H-M   'P 1'
#
loop_
_entity.id
_entity.type
_entity.pdbx_description
1 polymer ?
#
loop_
_entity_poly.entity_id
_entity_poly.type
_entity_poly.pdbx_seq_one_letter_code
_entity_poly.pdbx_strand_id
1 'polypeptide(L)'
;MMYIHPHYINLVWLKITRPLYDTMGYFMARYWGIKIGSYCHFRGIPVFRTLPKSEINIGCHCTFNSSTTSNLIGVQTPCMFSTLKRGASIKIGDNCGFSGTVIRCSKSITLGENVRCGANTLIYDTDGHSDDPRAGMEKPIVIGNNVWLGYGVKVMKGVTIGENSLIGAGSIVTKDIPANVVAAGIPCKVIRKI
;
A
#
# COMPACT_ATOMS: atom_id res chain seq x y z
N MET A 1 -3.74 32.83 32.05
CA MET A 1 -2.95 32.00 31.10
C MET A 1 -3.93 31.30 30.17
N MET A 2 -3.91 31.61 28.89
CA MET A 2 -4.88 31.04 27.92
C MET A 2 -4.47 29.60 27.64
N TYR A 3 -5.32 28.64 27.97
CA TYR A 3 -5.07 27.22 27.68
C TYR A 3 -5.28 26.95 26.18
N ILE A 4 -4.21 26.64 25.47
CA ILE A 4 -4.28 26.21 24.06
C ILE A 4 -4.37 24.68 24.06
N HIS A 5 -5.51 24.15 23.60
CA HIS A 5 -5.70 22.71 23.53
C HIS A 5 -4.65 22.06 22.61
N PRO A 6 -4.00 20.94 22.99
CA PRO A 6 -2.95 20.27 22.23
C PRO A 6 -3.33 19.94 20.78
N HIS A 7 -4.61 19.75 20.48
CA HIS A 7 -5.11 19.55 19.12
C HIS A 7 -4.72 20.69 18.17
N TYR A 8 -4.83 21.95 18.59
CA TYR A 8 -4.47 23.10 17.75
C TYR A 8 -2.96 23.18 17.51
N ILE A 9 -2.16 22.83 18.53
CA ILE A 9 -0.71 22.76 18.40
C ILE A 9 -0.33 21.68 17.37
N ASN A 10 -0.99 20.52 17.43
CA ASN A 10 -0.77 19.43 16.48
C ASN A 10 -1.16 19.81 15.04
N LEU A 11 -2.26 20.55 14.86
CA LEU A 11 -2.64 21.04 13.52
C LEU A 11 -1.60 21.99 12.92
N VAL A 12 -1.03 22.88 13.75
CA VAL A 12 0.06 23.78 13.31
C VAL A 12 1.31 22.97 12.97
N TRP A 13 1.69 22.02 13.83
CA TRP A 13 2.81 21.12 13.59
C TRP A 13 2.66 20.33 12.26
N LEU A 14 1.49 19.79 11.99
CA LEU A 14 1.20 19.08 10.73
C LEU A 14 1.31 20.00 9.51
N LYS A 15 0.87 21.25 9.61
CA LYS A 15 1.02 22.23 8.52
C LYS A 15 2.48 22.55 8.20
N ILE A 16 3.33 22.60 9.22
CA ILE A 16 4.77 22.90 9.08
C ILE A 16 5.53 21.67 8.57
N THR A 17 5.24 20.49 9.11
CA THR A 17 6.01 19.27 8.80
C THR A 17 5.61 18.61 7.48
N ARG A 18 4.37 18.82 7.01
CA ARG A 18 3.87 18.21 5.78
C ARG A 18 4.70 18.57 4.53
N PRO A 19 5.01 19.86 4.23
CA PRO A 19 5.83 20.20 3.08
C PRO A 19 7.22 19.54 3.12
N LEU A 20 7.80 19.40 4.32
CA LEU A 20 9.09 18.74 4.50
C LEU A 20 8.99 17.25 4.16
N TYR A 21 7.99 16.55 4.67
CA TYR A 21 7.77 15.14 4.35
C TYR A 21 7.42 14.93 2.89
N ASP A 22 6.62 15.81 2.27
CA ASP A 22 6.31 15.74 0.85
C ASP A 22 7.60 15.88 0.02
N THR A 23 8.45 16.87 0.31
CA THR A 23 9.74 17.06 -0.35
C THR A 23 10.66 15.84 -0.20
N MET A 24 10.78 15.31 1.03
CA MET A 24 11.61 14.13 1.30
C MET A 24 11.06 12.88 0.61
N GLY A 25 9.73 12.69 0.59
CA GLY A 25 9.09 11.58 -0.08
C GLY A 25 9.34 11.57 -1.58
N TYR A 26 9.19 12.73 -2.24
CA TYR A 26 9.53 12.90 -3.66
C TYR A 26 11.03 12.68 -3.93
N PHE A 27 11.90 13.21 -3.06
CA PHE A 27 13.34 12.99 -3.18
C PHE A 27 13.69 11.51 -3.09
N MET A 28 13.14 10.79 -2.10
CA MET A 28 13.38 9.35 -1.95
C MET A 28 12.83 8.55 -3.14
N ALA A 29 11.65 8.89 -3.66
CA ALA A 29 11.12 8.26 -4.86
C ALA A 29 12.06 8.47 -6.05
N ARG A 30 12.51 9.70 -6.29
CA ARG A 30 13.45 10.01 -7.38
C ARG A 30 14.80 9.32 -7.21
N TYR A 31 15.34 9.31 -6.00
CA TYR A 31 16.62 8.63 -5.68
C TYR A 31 16.59 7.15 -6.05
N TRP A 32 15.44 6.47 -5.82
CA TRP A 32 15.24 5.08 -6.19
C TRP A 32 14.70 4.87 -7.61
N GLY A 33 14.65 5.91 -8.45
CA GLY A 33 14.18 5.82 -9.84
C GLY A 33 12.69 5.52 -10.00
N ILE A 34 11.88 5.82 -8.97
CA ILE A 34 10.44 5.62 -8.99
C ILE A 34 9.78 6.77 -9.74
N LYS A 35 8.88 6.42 -10.65
CA LYS A 35 8.00 7.40 -11.29
C LYS A 35 6.80 7.63 -10.38
N ILE A 36 6.65 8.86 -9.90
CA ILE A 36 5.56 9.26 -9.01
C ILE A 36 4.87 10.50 -9.56
N GLY A 37 3.55 10.45 -9.57
CA GLY A 37 2.69 11.53 -10.02
C GLY A 37 2.66 12.72 -9.06
N SER A 38 2.00 13.79 -9.49
CA SER A 38 1.88 15.05 -8.75
C SER A 38 0.91 14.91 -7.56
N TYR A 39 1.00 15.87 -6.63
CA TYR A 39 0.08 16.02 -5.49
C TYR A 39 0.01 14.80 -4.57
N CYS A 40 1.08 14.01 -4.50
CA CYS A 40 1.21 12.95 -3.51
C CYS A 40 1.63 13.54 -2.15
N HIS A 41 1.07 12.99 -1.08
CA HIS A 41 1.27 13.47 0.29
C HIS A 41 1.90 12.42 1.18
N PHE A 42 2.88 12.84 1.95
CA PHE A 42 3.61 11.97 2.86
C PHE A 42 3.45 12.43 4.31
N ARG A 43 3.17 11.50 5.19
CA ARG A 43 3.17 11.69 6.64
C ARG A 43 4.17 10.71 7.25
N GLY A 44 5.42 11.16 7.38
CA GLY A 44 6.59 10.33 7.61
C GLY A 44 7.22 9.86 6.29
N ILE A 45 8.40 9.26 6.39
CA ILE A 45 9.23 8.90 5.23
C ILE A 45 8.95 7.45 4.84
N PRO A 46 8.47 7.17 3.61
CA PRO A 46 8.33 5.81 3.13
C PRO A 46 9.69 5.20 2.80
N VAL A 47 9.75 3.88 2.81
CA VAL A 47 10.90 3.11 2.37
C VAL A 47 10.65 2.64 0.93
N PHE A 48 11.47 3.13 0.01
CA PHE A 48 11.47 2.69 -1.38
C PHE A 48 12.73 1.90 -1.69
N ARG A 49 12.61 0.83 -2.47
CA ARG A 49 13.76 0.08 -2.97
C ARG A 49 13.45 -0.56 -4.30
N THR A 50 14.20 -0.22 -5.35
CA THR A 50 14.11 -0.84 -6.67
C THR A 50 15.38 -1.62 -6.98
N LEU A 51 15.24 -2.77 -7.64
CA LEU A 51 16.37 -3.46 -8.24
C LEU A 51 16.62 -2.95 -9.68
N PRO A 52 17.85 -3.06 -10.19
CA PRO A 52 18.15 -2.71 -11.57
C PRO A 52 17.22 -3.44 -12.55
N LYS A 53 16.70 -2.71 -13.55
CA LYS A 53 15.75 -3.21 -14.56
C LYS A 53 14.40 -3.65 -13.99
N SER A 54 13.99 -3.13 -12.83
CA SER A 54 12.64 -3.22 -12.31
C SER A 54 12.04 -1.82 -12.22
N GLU A 55 10.72 -1.72 -12.02
CA GLU A 55 10.04 -0.43 -11.99
C GLU A 55 9.00 -0.34 -10.88
N ILE A 56 8.83 0.87 -10.36
CA ILE A 56 7.71 1.26 -9.51
C ILE A 56 7.13 2.54 -10.11
N ASN A 57 5.85 2.50 -10.48
CA ASN A 57 5.11 3.62 -11.04
C ASN A 57 3.93 3.92 -10.11
N ILE A 58 3.82 5.14 -9.64
CA ILE A 58 2.79 5.61 -8.71
C ILE A 58 2.07 6.78 -9.35
N GLY A 59 0.75 6.75 -9.33
CA GLY A 59 -0.09 7.81 -9.87
C GLY A 59 -0.08 9.09 -9.05
N CYS A 60 -0.97 10.02 -9.40
CA CYS A 60 -1.16 11.31 -8.75
C CYS A 60 -2.03 11.18 -7.49
N HIS A 61 -1.98 12.20 -6.62
CA HIS A 61 -2.87 12.34 -5.44
C HIS A 61 -2.82 11.18 -4.44
N CYS A 62 -1.74 10.39 -4.43
CA CYS A 62 -1.58 9.31 -3.48
C CYS A 62 -1.15 9.81 -2.09
N THR A 63 -1.57 9.11 -1.04
CA THR A 63 -1.24 9.46 0.36
C THR A 63 -0.51 8.31 1.05
N PHE A 64 0.61 8.63 1.70
CA PHE A 64 1.47 7.67 2.40
C PHE A 64 1.58 8.02 3.88
N ASN A 65 0.87 7.31 4.74
CA ASN A 65 0.98 7.42 6.19
C ASN A 65 2.07 6.46 6.67
N SER A 66 3.27 6.99 6.91
CA SER A 66 4.49 6.23 7.19
C SER A 66 5.06 6.46 8.59
N SER A 67 4.38 7.21 9.45
CA SER A 67 4.76 7.36 10.85
C SER A 67 3.70 6.77 11.78
N THR A 68 4.09 6.37 12.98
CA THR A 68 3.18 5.82 14.00
C THR A 68 2.07 6.78 14.40
N THR A 69 2.29 8.08 14.26
CA THR A 69 1.32 9.15 14.57
C THR A 69 0.49 9.59 13.36
N SER A 70 0.79 9.09 12.16
CA SER A 70 0.13 9.52 10.91
C SER A 70 -1.29 8.97 10.75
N ASN A 71 -1.57 7.83 11.40
CA ASN A 71 -2.89 7.23 11.46
C ASN A 71 -3.04 6.49 12.79
N LEU A 72 -3.92 7.00 13.66
CA LEU A 72 -4.09 6.53 15.04
C LEU A 72 -4.72 5.13 15.18
N ILE A 73 -5.12 4.50 14.08
CA ILE A 73 -5.51 3.08 14.10
C ILE A 73 -4.32 2.14 14.38
N GLY A 74 -3.10 2.67 14.39
CA GLY A 74 -1.89 1.93 14.73
C GLY A 74 -1.04 1.54 13.52
N VAL A 75 -0.34 2.52 12.94
CA VAL A 75 0.72 2.27 11.95
C VAL A 75 1.94 1.71 12.68
N GLN A 76 2.35 0.49 12.33
CA GLN A 76 3.46 -0.21 12.99
C GLN A 76 4.79 -0.01 12.25
N THR A 77 4.74 0.10 10.92
CA THR A 77 5.89 0.29 10.05
C THR A 77 5.65 1.43 9.07
N PRO A 78 6.67 2.09 8.53
CA PRO A 78 6.48 2.99 7.40
C PRO A 78 5.90 2.24 6.19
N CYS A 79 5.29 2.96 5.26
CA CYS A 79 4.95 2.39 3.95
C CYS A 79 6.24 1.91 3.27
N MET A 80 6.25 0.67 2.78
CA MET A 80 7.42 0.05 2.14
C MET A 80 7.03 -0.48 0.77
N PHE A 81 7.71 -0.01 -0.28
CA PHE A 81 7.49 -0.48 -1.65
C PHE A 81 8.80 -0.96 -2.22
N SER A 82 8.88 -2.23 -2.57
CA SER A 82 10.13 -2.82 -3.03
C SER A 82 9.93 -3.83 -4.14
N THR A 83 10.85 -3.82 -5.11
CA THR A 83 11.01 -4.87 -6.11
C THR A 83 12.13 -5.82 -5.68
N LEU A 84 11.95 -7.12 -5.91
CA LEU A 84 12.84 -8.18 -5.43
C LEU A 84 13.60 -8.88 -6.55
N LYS A 85 13.17 -8.70 -7.81
CA LYS A 85 13.80 -9.31 -9.00
C LYS A 85 13.89 -8.30 -10.14
N ARG A 86 14.80 -8.55 -11.06
CA ARG A 86 14.86 -7.85 -12.36
C ARG A 86 13.57 -8.11 -13.13
N GLY A 87 13.04 -7.08 -13.77
CA GLY A 87 11.78 -7.17 -14.51
C GLY A 87 10.53 -7.10 -13.64
N ALA A 88 10.65 -7.05 -12.31
CA ALA A 88 9.51 -6.86 -11.44
C ALA A 88 8.88 -5.47 -11.61
N SER A 89 7.56 -5.39 -11.55
CA SER A 89 6.82 -4.16 -11.79
C SER A 89 5.75 -3.92 -10.73
N ILE A 90 5.76 -2.74 -10.10
CA ILE A 90 4.67 -2.25 -9.25
C ILE A 90 4.01 -1.08 -9.97
N LYS A 91 2.70 -1.17 -10.22
CA LYS A 91 1.89 -0.11 -10.81
C LYS A 91 0.77 0.27 -9.86
N ILE A 92 0.64 1.54 -9.55
CA ILE A 92 -0.35 2.09 -8.62
C ILE A 92 -1.05 3.24 -9.34
N GLY A 93 -2.37 3.17 -9.41
CA GLY A 93 -3.22 4.20 -9.99
C GLY A 93 -3.31 5.46 -9.12
N ASP A 94 -4.12 6.41 -9.56
CA ASP A 94 -4.33 7.69 -8.89
C ASP A 94 -5.16 7.56 -7.61
N ASN A 95 -5.08 8.56 -6.74
CA ASN A 95 -5.91 8.70 -5.54
C ASN A 95 -5.83 7.54 -4.54
N CYS A 96 -4.72 6.78 -4.54
CA CYS A 96 -4.54 5.66 -3.62
C CYS A 96 -4.06 6.10 -2.24
N GLY A 97 -4.50 5.38 -1.20
CA GLY A 97 -4.14 5.66 0.19
C GLY A 97 -3.47 4.47 0.87
N PHE A 98 -2.34 4.73 1.54
CA PHE A 98 -1.52 3.72 2.20
C PHE A 98 -1.22 4.13 3.64
N SER A 99 -1.33 3.19 4.58
CA SER A 99 -0.98 3.40 5.98
C SER A 99 -0.12 2.23 6.46
N GLY A 100 1.19 2.44 6.64
CA GLY A 100 2.09 1.35 7.01
C GLY A 100 2.01 0.14 6.07
N THR A 101 1.66 0.36 4.82
CA THR A 101 1.43 -0.69 3.83
C THR A 101 2.75 -1.20 3.29
N VAL A 102 2.89 -2.52 3.22
CA VAL A 102 4.08 -3.17 2.66
C VAL A 102 3.71 -3.83 1.33
N ILE A 103 4.36 -3.41 0.24
CA ILE A 103 4.25 -4.03 -1.09
C ILE A 103 5.64 -4.55 -1.48
N ARG A 104 5.75 -5.87 -1.64
CA ARG A 104 6.99 -6.52 -2.08
C ARG A 104 6.72 -7.34 -3.33
N CYS A 105 7.39 -6.99 -4.42
CA CYS A 105 7.09 -7.50 -5.74
C CYS A 105 8.28 -8.25 -6.35
N SER A 106 8.05 -9.48 -6.75
CA SER A 106 9.00 -10.30 -7.52
C SER A 106 8.62 -10.43 -8.99
N LYS A 107 7.34 -10.32 -9.33
CA LYS A 107 6.83 -10.43 -10.70
C LYS A 107 6.04 -9.19 -11.11
N SER A 108 4.80 -9.06 -10.64
CA SER A 108 4.01 -7.86 -10.92
C SER A 108 2.87 -7.66 -9.91
N ILE A 109 2.71 -6.44 -9.44
CA ILE A 109 1.62 -6.02 -8.56
C ILE A 109 0.99 -4.77 -9.16
N THR A 110 -0.30 -4.83 -9.44
CA THR A 110 -1.06 -3.71 -10.00
C THR A 110 -2.20 -3.34 -9.06
N LEU A 111 -2.27 -2.07 -8.68
CA LEU A 111 -3.39 -1.46 -7.99
C LEU A 111 -4.05 -0.45 -8.93
N GLY A 112 -5.35 -0.52 -9.08
CA GLY A 112 -6.15 0.45 -9.82
C GLY A 112 -6.21 1.80 -9.11
N GLU A 113 -7.14 2.64 -9.53
CA GLU A 113 -7.39 3.95 -8.94
C GLU A 113 -8.24 3.86 -7.67
N ASN A 114 -8.12 4.85 -6.79
CA ASN A 114 -8.90 4.98 -5.55
C ASN A 114 -8.77 3.78 -4.60
N VAL A 115 -7.69 3.01 -4.67
CA VAL A 115 -7.45 1.89 -3.75
C VAL A 115 -7.06 2.41 -2.37
N ARG A 116 -7.73 1.90 -1.34
CA ARG A 116 -7.44 2.23 0.07
C ARG A 116 -6.85 1.02 0.77
N CYS A 117 -5.58 1.12 1.14
CA CYS A 117 -4.91 0.11 1.96
C CYS A 117 -4.95 0.57 3.43
N GLY A 118 -5.77 -0.10 4.22
CA GLY A 118 -5.83 0.08 5.67
C GLY A 118 -4.48 -0.17 6.34
N ALA A 119 -4.35 0.24 7.60
CA ALA A 119 -3.06 0.18 8.26
C ALA A 119 -2.50 -1.25 8.32
N ASN A 120 -1.18 -1.34 8.07
CA ASN A 120 -0.41 -2.59 8.12
C ASN A 120 -0.86 -3.67 7.11
N THR A 121 -1.40 -3.24 5.96
CA THR A 121 -1.71 -4.13 4.83
C THR A 121 -0.41 -4.68 4.23
N LEU A 122 -0.39 -5.97 3.88
CA LEU A 122 0.70 -6.64 3.17
C LEU A 122 0.21 -7.13 1.80
N ILE A 123 0.94 -6.79 0.73
CA ILE A 123 0.69 -7.27 -0.63
C ILE A 123 2.00 -7.90 -1.14
N TYR A 124 1.97 -9.21 -1.42
CA TYR A 124 3.19 -9.97 -1.67
C TYR A 124 2.97 -11.07 -2.70
N ASP A 125 3.65 -10.98 -3.84
CA ASP A 125 3.44 -11.84 -5.04
C ASP A 125 4.34 -13.08 -5.09
N THR A 126 5.02 -13.41 -3.99
CA THR A 126 5.97 -14.55 -3.89
C THR A 126 5.93 -15.18 -2.50
N ASP A 127 6.46 -16.39 -2.36
CA ASP A 127 6.66 -17.03 -1.05
C ASP A 127 8.02 -16.63 -0.41
N GLY A 128 8.86 -15.89 -1.12
CA GLY A 128 10.08 -15.29 -0.58
C GLY A 128 11.35 -16.16 -0.64
N HIS A 129 11.22 -17.47 -0.65
CA HIS A 129 12.34 -18.43 -0.62
C HIS A 129 12.38 -19.23 -1.93
N SER A 130 12.95 -18.64 -2.99
CA SER A 130 13.01 -19.29 -4.31
C SER A 130 13.95 -20.49 -4.37
N ASP A 131 14.78 -20.68 -3.37
CA ASP A 131 15.67 -21.81 -3.16
C ASP A 131 15.00 -23.01 -2.46
N ASP A 132 13.83 -22.81 -1.87
CA ASP A 132 13.06 -23.88 -1.24
C ASP A 132 12.13 -24.55 -2.28
N PRO A 133 12.23 -25.86 -2.51
CA PRO A 133 11.40 -26.57 -3.51
C PRO A 133 9.89 -26.56 -3.16
N ARG A 134 9.53 -26.22 -1.94
CA ARG A 134 8.12 -26.04 -1.50
C ARG A 134 7.59 -24.66 -1.88
N ALA A 135 8.46 -23.70 -2.16
CA ALA A 135 8.05 -22.38 -2.61
C ALA A 135 7.53 -22.51 -4.05
N GLY A 136 6.29 -22.07 -4.26
CA GLY A 136 5.73 -22.01 -5.61
C GLY A 136 6.24 -20.80 -6.38
N MET A 137 6.03 -20.81 -7.71
CA MET A 137 6.39 -19.68 -8.56
C MET A 137 5.66 -18.40 -8.17
N GLU A 138 6.29 -17.26 -8.44
CA GLU A 138 5.68 -15.95 -8.29
C GLU A 138 4.47 -15.82 -9.22
N LYS A 139 3.39 -15.25 -8.71
CA LYS A 139 2.16 -15.02 -9.47
C LYS A 139 1.72 -13.56 -9.32
N PRO A 140 1.30 -12.90 -10.41
CA PRO A 140 0.86 -11.51 -10.37
C PRO A 140 -0.27 -11.30 -9.37
N ILE A 141 -0.34 -10.08 -8.82
CA ILE A 141 -1.49 -9.61 -8.03
C ILE A 141 -2.13 -8.44 -8.77
N VAL A 142 -3.46 -8.47 -8.88
CA VAL A 142 -4.24 -7.38 -9.46
C VAL A 142 -5.32 -6.96 -8.48
N ILE A 143 -5.34 -5.67 -8.14
CA ILE A 143 -6.37 -5.06 -7.29
C ILE A 143 -7.07 -4.01 -8.13
N GLY A 144 -8.37 -4.18 -8.34
CA GLY A 144 -9.21 -3.31 -9.17
C GLY A 144 -9.41 -1.92 -8.57
N ASN A 145 -10.12 -1.08 -9.30
CA ASN A 145 -10.44 0.28 -8.88
C ASN A 145 -11.38 0.28 -7.65
N ASN A 146 -11.29 1.33 -6.83
CA ASN A 146 -12.17 1.55 -5.68
C ASN A 146 -12.16 0.40 -4.64
N VAL A 147 -11.12 -0.43 -4.61
CA VAL A 147 -11.01 -1.49 -3.61
C VAL A 147 -10.58 -0.92 -2.27
N TRP A 148 -11.25 -1.37 -1.21
CA TRP A 148 -10.86 -1.05 0.15
C TRP A 148 -10.37 -2.31 0.89
N LEU A 149 -9.09 -2.33 1.21
CA LEU A 149 -8.46 -3.33 2.07
C LEU A 149 -8.51 -2.81 3.51
N GLY A 150 -9.14 -3.53 4.42
CA GLY A 150 -9.20 -3.21 5.84
C GLY A 150 -7.84 -3.31 6.55
N TYR A 151 -7.81 -2.95 7.83
CA TYR A 151 -6.62 -3.07 8.67
C TYR A 151 -6.02 -4.47 8.63
N GLY A 152 -4.70 -4.59 8.45
CA GLY A 152 -3.97 -5.85 8.55
C GLY A 152 -4.30 -6.90 7.49
N VAL A 153 -4.97 -6.51 6.39
CA VAL A 153 -5.26 -7.42 5.27
C VAL A 153 -3.96 -7.89 4.63
N LYS A 154 -3.88 -9.17 4.32
CA LYS A 154 -2.78 -9.77 3.56
C LYS A 154 -3.29 -10.29 2.23
N VAL A 155 -2.71 -9.80 1.12
CA VAL A 155 -3.02 -10.27 -0.24
C VAL A 155 -1.85 -11.11 -0.73
N MET A 156 -2.14 -12.38 -1.00
CA MET A 156 -1.14 -13.37 -1.39
C MET A 156 -0.99 -13.46 -2.91
N LYS A 157 0.09 -14.06 -3.36
CA LYS A 157 0.44 -14.23 -4.77
C LYS A 157 -0.68 -14.84 -5.61
N GLY A 158 -0.85 -14.34 -6.82
CA GLY A 158 -1.81 -14.85 -7.81
C GLY A 158 -3.25 -14.42 -7.61
N VAL A 159 -3.51 -13.49 -6.68
CA VAL A 159 -4.86 -13.02 -6.37
C VAL A 159 -5.26 -11.85 -7.25
N THR A 160 -6.49 -11.92 -7.78
CA THR A 160 -7.21 -10.79 -8.37
C THR A 160 -8.35 -10.37 -7.44
N ILE A 161 -8.40 -9.09 -7.05
CA ILE A 161 -9.53 -8.50 -6.32
C ILE A 161 -10.27 -7.58 -7.29
N GLY A 162 -11.52 -7.92 -7.58
CA GLY A 162 -12.40 -7.15 -8.46
C GLY A 162 -12.72 -5.76 -7.89
N GLU A 163 -13.00 -4.83 -8.77
CA GLU A 163 -13.31 -3.44 -8.44
C GLU A 163 -14.48 -3.28 -7.47
N ASN A 164 -14.55 -2.13 -6.79
CA ASN A 164 -15.59 -1.76 -5.84
C ASN A 164 -15.78 -2.76 -4.68
N SER A 165 -14.78 -3.59 -4.39
CA SER A 165 -14.88 -4.60 -3.33
C SER A 165 -14.23 -4.12 -2.03
N LEU A 166 -14.80 -4.58 -0.90
CA LEU A 166 -14.29 -4.32 0.45
C LEU A 166 -13.78 -5.61 1.06
N ILE A 167 -12.53 -5.61 1.51
CA ILE A 167 -11.91 -6.72 2.24
C ILE A 167 -11.86 -6.37 3.72
N GLY A 168 -12.56 -7.13 4.55
CA GLY A 168 -12.64 -6.92 5.99
C GLY A 168 -11.29 -7.02 6.69
N ALA A 169 -11.14 -6.29 7.80
CA ALA A 169 -9.89 -6.22 8.56
C ALA A 169 -9.39 -7.62 8.98
N GLY A 170 -8.06 -7.80 9.00
CA GLY A 170 -7.41 -9.05 9.41
C GLY A 170 -7.54 -10.20 8.40
N SER A 171 -8.15 -10.00 7.24
CA SER A 171 -8.36 -11.06 6.25
C SER A 171 -7.07 -11.47 5.55
N ILE A 172 -6.99 -12.77 5.19
CA ILE A 172 -5.92 -13.31 4.34
C ILE A 172 -6.54 -13.75 3.01
N VAL A 173 -6.25 -13.01 1.94
CA VAL A 173 -6.79 -13.24 0.61
C VAL A 173 -5.84 -14.18 -0.14
N THR A 174 -6.28 -15.41 -0.37
CA THR A 174 -5.52 -16.48 -1.04
C THR A 174 -6.17 -16.94 -2.35
N LYS A 175 -7.35 -16.41 -2.68
CA LYS A 175 -8.11 -16.70 -3.91
C LYS A 175 -8.73 -15.43 -4.44
N ASP A 176 -9.09 -15.43 -5.71
CA ASP A 176 -9.71 -14.29 -6.36
C ASP A 176 -11.03 -13.90 -5.66
N ILE A 177 -11.24 -12.61 -5.59
CA ILE A 177 -12.46 -11.99 -5.06
C ILE A 177 -13.16 -11.28 -6.22
N PRO A 178 -14.43 -11.59 -6.50
CA PRO A 178 -15.16 -10.91 -7.57
C PRO A 178 -15.39 -9.42 -7.25
N ALA A 179 -15.79 -8.65 -8.27
CA ALA A 179 -16.14 -7.24 -8.10
C ALA A 179 -17.45 -7.06 -7.31
N ASN A 180 -17.62 -5.87 -6.71
CA ASN A 180 -18.85 -5.44 -6.05
C ASN A 180 -19.28 -6.35 -4.89
N VAL A 181 -18.32 -6.77 -4.05
CA VAL A 181 -18.59 -7.61 -2.88
C VAL A 181 -17.92 -7.10 -1.61
N VAL A 182 -18.46 -7.52 -0.48
CA VAL A 182 -17.79 -7.54 0.82
C VAL A 182 -17.28 -8.95 1.05
N ALA A 183 -15.99 -9.09 1.33
CA ALA A 183 -15.34 -10.36 1.64
C ALA A 183 -14.50 -10.23 2.91
N ALA A 184 -14.39 -11.29 3.71
CA ALA A 184 -13.56 -11.29 4.92
C ALA A 184 -13.18 -12.70 5.36
N GLY A 185 -12.24 -12.79 6.29
CA GLY A 185 -11.86 -14.01 7.01
C GLY A 185 -10.50 -14.59 6.64
N ILE A 186 -10.16 -15.71 7.26
CA ILE A 186 -8.92 -16.47 7.07
C ILE A 186 -9.30 -17.94 6.83
N PRO A 187 -9.27 -18.40 5.55
CA PRO A 187 -9.06 -17.64 4.33
C PRO A 187 -10.24 -16.71 4.00
N CYS A 188 -9.96 -15.62 3.28
CA CYS A 188 -10.97 -14.64 2.89
C CYS A 188 -12.02 -15.26 1.96
N LYS A 189 -13.31 -15.00 2.25
CA LYS A 189 -14.46 -15.47 1.46
C LYS A 189 -15.47 -14.34 1.28
N VAL A 190 -16.22 -14.38 0.19
CA VAL A 190 -17.32 -13.45 -0.05
C VAL A 190 -18.39 -13.63 1.02
N ILE A 191 -18.82 -12.53 1.62
CA ILE A 191 -19.89 -12.47 2.63
C ILE A 191 -21.20 -12.02 1.98
N ARG A 192 -21.15 -10.96 1.16
CA ARG A 192 -22.33 -10.41 0.48
C ARG A 192 -21.94 -9.58 -0.73
N LYS A 193 -22.88 -9.32 -1.62
CA LYS A 193 -22.75 -8.31 -2.69
C LYS A 193 -22.96 -6.90 -2.12
N ILE A 194 -22.40 -5.91 -2.80
CA ILE A 194 -22.61 -4.46 -2.56
C ILE A 194 -23.72 -3.98 -3.47
#